data_f2af10d3d36a777dab4f1f0fa43bceaf
#
_entry.id   f2af10d3d36a777dab4f1f0fa43bceaf
#
_cell.length_a   1.000
_cell.length_b   1.000
_cell.length_c   1.000
_cell.angle_alpha   90.00
_cell.angle_beta   90.00
_cell.angle_gamma   90.00
#
_symmetry.space_group_name_H-M   'P 1'
#
loop_
_entity.id
_entity.type
_entity.pdbx_description
1 polymer ?
#
loop_
_entity_poly.entity_id
_entity_poly.type
_entity_poly.pdbx_seq_one_letter_code
_entity_poly.pdbx_strand_id
1 'polypeptide(L)'
;MRILHILNHTNRLNGHVHAAVDLACAQSKLGHAVCVASGGGDFDALLHRNNVETVVINHHRKPVNLLKSSFALRSHVAAWKADIVHAHMMTSAVLAWPICKFAGIPLITTVHNEFEKSAILMGLGTRVIAVSGAVGASMRKRGIPASKLRVVLNGTIGSMRFEDRNRVPVALHAPSILYVGGLHPRKGLPDLFKAFDIAYAQHPEARLYVVGEGPFRKAYEEMVGQMDCATAVSFLGAKEDPFAWMAGADIFVLPSHADPAPLVLSEAREARCAVIGTSVDGIPQLLEAGAAGILVPPEDPGALAAVLCDLLDSPARIEEWKDKSQLRIEHLTIDRVARETMDVYGAALSPMSKTAAAAA
;
A
#
# COMPACT_ATOMS: atom_id res chain seq x y z
N MET A 1 -6.64 6.23 -23.82
CA MET A 1 -5.26 5.69 -23.88
C MET A 1 -5.30 4.18 -23.69
N ARG A 2 -4.30 3.49 -24.23
CA ARG A 2 -4.06 2.05 -24.04
C ARG A 2 -2.91 1.91 -23.03
N ILE A 3 -3.20 1.45 -21.83
CA ILE A 3 -2.29 1.42 -20.68
C ILE A 3 -1.95 -0.04 -20.36
N LEU A 4 -0.67 -0.39 -20.42
CA LEU A 4 -0.18 -1.72 -20.08
C LEU A 4 0.53 -1.69 -18.73
N HIS A 5 -0.09 -2.28 -17.68
CA HIS A 5 0.56 -2.50 -16.40
C HIS A 5 1.36 -3.80 -16.41
N ILE A 6 2.51 -3.79 -15.75
CA ILE A 6 3.37 -4.98 -15.62
C ILE A 6 3.63 -5.28 -14.15
N LEU A 7 3.22 -6.48 -13.72
CA LEU A 7 3.40 -7.03 -12.37
C LEU A 7 4.03 -8.43 -12.44
N ASN A 8 4.60 -8.91 -11.34
CA ASN A 8 5.07 -10.29 -11.26
C ASN A 8 3.90 -11.28 -11.18
N HIS A 9 2.88 -10.97 -10.42
CA HIS A 9 1.67 -11.77 -10.20
C HIS A 9 0.52 -10.86 -9.74
N THR A 10 -0.69 -11.39 -9.74
CA THR A 10 -1.91 -10.75 -9.24
C THR A 10 -2.49 -11.45 -8.00
N ASN A 11 -1.63 -12.09 -7.18
CA ASN A 11 -2.05 -12.77 -5.95
C ASN A 11 -2.41 -11.78 -4.84
N ARG A 12 -3.34 -12.16 -3.98
CA ARG A 12 -3.77 -11.43 -2.76
C ARG A 12 -2.63 -11.28 -1.74
N LEU A 13 -2.88 -10.52 -0.68
CA LEU A 13 -1.99 -10.30 0.47
C LEU A 13 -0.68 -9.55 0.17
N ASN A 14 -0.65 -8.81 -0.94
CA ASN A 14 0.48 -7.99 -1.35
C ASN A 14 0.05 -6.55 -1.64
N GLY A 15 0.45 -5.59 -0.79
CA GLY A 15 0.02 -4.20 -0.91
C GLY A 15 0.32 -3.53 -2.25
N HIS A 16 1.48 -3.84 -2.88
CA HIS A 16 1.80 -3.30 -4.21
C HIS A 16 0.92 -3.88 -5.32
N VAL A 17 0.49 -5.14 -5.19
CA VAL A 17 -0.46 -5.78 -6.12
C VAL A 17 -1.83 -5.13 -5.95
N HIS A 18 -2.28 -4.94 -4.70
CA HIS A 18 -3.53 -4.25 -4.41
C HIS A 18 -3.56 -2.85 -5.04
N ALA A 19 -2.52 -2.04 -4.82
CA ALA A 19 -2.43 -0.70 -5.41
C ALA A 19 -2.47 -0.71 -6.95
N ALA A 20 -1.79 -1.66 -7.58
CA ALA A 20 -1.76 -1.76 -9.05
C ALA A 20 -3.09 -2.25 -9.63
N VAL A 21 -3.74 -3.23 -8.99
CA VAL A 21 -5.07 -3.74 -9.38
C VAL A 21 -6.13 -2.65 -9.22
N ASP A 22 -6.12 -1.94 -8.08
CA ASP A 22 -7.03 -0.81 -7.82
C ASP A 22 -6.89 0.27 -8.90
N LEU A 23 -5.64 0.64 -9.22
CA LEU A 23 -5.34 1.64 -10.24
C LEU A 23 -5.83 1.18 -11.63
N ALA A 24 -5.56 -0.07 -12.01
CA ALA A 24 -5.97 -0.62 -13.31
C ALA A 24 -7.50 -0.59 -13.47
N CYS A 25 -8.25 -1.02 -12.44
CA CYS A 25 -9.71 -0.98 -12.45
C CYS A 25 -10.23 0.47 -12.52
N ALA A 26 -9.66 1.40 -11.73
CA ALA A 26 -10.07 2.79 -11.74
C ALA A 26 -9.81 3.47 -13.10
N GLN A 27 -8.69 3.16 -13.76
CA GLN A 27 -8.39 3.67 -15.09
C GLN A 27 -9.33 3.11 -16.17
N SER A 28 -9.70 1.84 -16.05
CA SER A 28 -10.73 1.25 -16.92
C SER A 28 -12.08 1.95 -16.74
N LYS A 29 -12.48 2.24 -15.49
CA LYS A 29 -13.70 3.01 -15.17
C LYS A 29 -13.65 4.44 -15.75
N LEU A 30 -12.47 5.04 -15.87
CA LEU A 30 -12.26 6.32 -16.55
C LEU A 30 -12.32 6.23 -18.08
N GLY A 31 -12.62 5.07 -18.67
CA GLY A 31 -12.79 4.86 -20.11
C GLY A 31 -11.47 4.58 -20.85
N HIS A 32 -10.41 4.20 -20.16
CA HIS A 32 -9.15 3.80 -20.79
C HIS A 32 -9.14 2.29 -21.11
N ALA A 33 -8.50 1.89 -22.20
CA ALA A 33 -8.20 0.50 -22.46
C ALA A 33 -7.02 0.09 -21.58
N VAL A 34 -7.24 -0.86 -20.68
CA VAL A 34 -6.23 -1.27 -19.68
C VAL A 34 -5.94 -2.75 -19.81
N CYS A 35 -4.65 -3.12 -19.78
CA CYS A 35 -4.20 -4.50 -19.76
C CYS A 35 -3.19 -4.69 -18.62
N VAL A 36 -3.27 -5.84 -17.93
CA VAL A 36 -2.32 -6.26 -16.92
C VAL A 36 -1.52 -7.47 -17.41
N ALA A 37 -0.21 -7.29 -17.60
CA ALA A 37 0.73 -8.35 -17.91
C ALA A 37 1.36 -8.88 -16.62
N SER A 38 1.11 -10.15 -16.29
CA SER A 38 1.59 -10.77 -15.06
C SER A 38 1.73 -12.28 -15.18
N GLY A 39 2.19 -12.95 -14.13
CA GLY A 39 2.14 -14.42 -14.02
C GLY A 39 0.76 -14.99 -13.67
N GLY A 40 -0.29 -14.13 -13.64
CA GLY A 40 -1.63 -14.48 -13.19
C GLY A 40 -1.78 -14.50 -11.67
N GLY A 41 -2.99 -14.70 -11.17
CA GLY A 41 -3.29 -14.81 -9.74
C GLY A 41 -4.75 -14.56 -9.37
N ASP A 42 -5.00 -14.36 -8.08
CA ASP A 42 -6.33 -14.30 -7.47
C ASP A 42 -7.21 -13.14 -7.99
N PHE A 43 -6.58 -12.05 -8.47
CA PHE A 43 -7.31 -10.87 -8.94
C PHE A 43 -7.68 -10.90 -10.43
N ASP A 44 -7.33 -11.94 -11.19
CA ASP A 44 -7.60 -11.98 -12.62
C ASP A 44 -9.11 -11.92 -12.92
N ALA A 45 -9.94 -12.61 -12.13
CA ALA A 45 -11.40 -12.53 -12.26
C ALA A 45 -11.95 -11.13 -11.95
N LEU A 46 -11.39 -10.43 -10.97
CA LEU A 46 -11.76 -9.05 -10.64
C LEU A 46 -11.40 -8.10 -11.79
N LEU A 47 -10.19 -8.22 -12.32
CA LEU A 47 -9.72 -7.42 -13.45
C LEU A 47 -10.66 -7.58 -14.67
N HIS A 48 -11.01 -8.81 -15.04
CA HIS A 48 -11.93 -9.08 -16.15
C HIS A 48 -13.32 -8.49 -15.91
N ARG A 49 -13.89 -8.61 -14.70
CA ARG A 49 -15.19 -8.00 -14.35
C ARG A 49 -15.17 -6.47 -14.50
N ASN A 50 -14.01 -5.84 -14.35
CA ASN A 50 -13.82 -4.41 -14.50
C ASN A 50 -13.28 -4.01 -15.89
N ASN A 51 -13.48 -4.85 -16.92
CA ASN A 51 -13.03 -4.61 -18.28
C ASN A 51 -11.52 -4.35 -18.43
N VAL A 52 -10.71 -4.94 -17.58
CA VAL A 52 -9.25 -4.94 -17.67
C VAL A 52 -8.80 -6.25 -18.31
N GLU A 53 -8.12 -6.16 -19.43
CA GLU A 53 -7.53 -7.32 -20.10
C GLU A 53 -6.37 -7.89 -19.26
N THR A 54 -6.14 -9.20 -19.34
CA THR A 54 -4.98 -9.83 -18.71
C THR A 54 -4.18 -10.62 -19.74
N VAL A 55 -2.86 -10.59 -19.61
CA VAL A 55 -1.96 -11.42 -20.41
C VAL A 55 -0.93 -12.09 -19.50
N VAL A 56 -0.77 -13.41 -19.68
CA VAL A 56 0.19 -14.18 -18.87
C VAL A 56 1.60 -14.02 -19.42
N ILE A 57 2.47 -13.39 -18.64
CA ILE A 57 3.90 -13.24 -18.91
C ILE A 57 4.67 -13.68 -17.67
N ASN A 58 5.39 -14.78 -17.79
CA ASN A 58 6.09 -15.39 -16.66
C ASN A 58 7.44 -14.68 -16.38
N HIS A 59 7.51 -13.96 -15.27
CA HIS A 59 8.70 -13.20 -14.83
C HIS A 59 9.63 -14.00 -13.89
N HIS A 60 9.55 -15.32 -13.84
CA HIS A 60 10.47 -16.12 -13.03
C HIS A 60 11.94 -15.83 -13.42
N ARG A 61 12.78 -15.56 -12.41
CA ARG A 61 14.17 -15.06 -12.52
C ARG A 61 15.17 -16.04 -13.16
N LYS A 62 14.73 -17.06 -13.91
CA LYS A 62 15.61 -17.92 -14.69
C LYS A 62 15.97 -17.22 -16.00
N PRO A 63 17.25 -17.13 -16.43
CA PRO A 63 17.68 -16.38 -17.62
C PRO A 63 16.88 -16.70 -18.89
N VAL A 64 16.60 -17.98 -19.14
CA VAL A 64 15.82 -18.43 -20.29
C VAL A 64 14.38 -17.91 -20.24
N ASN A 65 13.77 -17.88 -19.05
CA ASN A 65 12.41 -17.35 -18.89
C ASN A 65 12.38 -15.83 -19.10
N LEU A 66 13.38 -15.10 -18.62
CA LEU A 66 13.48 -13.65 -18.82
C LEU A 66 13.61 -13.30 -20.31
N LEU A 67 14.37 -14.05 -21.09
CA LEU A 67 14.44 -13.87 -22.54
C LEU A 67 13.11 -14.13 -23.22
N LYS A 68 12.45 -15.26 -22.91
CA LYS A 68 11.12 -15.58 -23.46
C LYS A 68 10.09 -14.51 -23.08
N SER A 69 10.13 -14.05 -21.83
CA SER A 69 9.23 -12.99 -21.34
C SER A 69 9.50 -11.65 -22.03
N SER A 70 10.76 -11.29 -22.32
CA SER A 70 11.08 -10.10 -23.10
C SER A 70 10.50 -10.15 -24.51
N PHE A 71 10.61 -11.29 -25.22
CA PHE A 71 10.03 -11.44 -26.55
C PHE A 71 8.49 -11.40 -26.51
N ALA A 72 7.87 -12.10 -25.56
CA ALA A 72 6.42 -12.10 -25.38
C ALA A 72 5.90 -10.68 -25.05
N LEU A 73 6.58 -9.97 -24.13
CA LEU A 73 6.21 -8.60 -23.76
C LEU A 73 6.37 -7.64 -24.96
N ARG A 74 7.46 -7.73 -25.71
CA ARG A 74 7.68 -6.92 -26.91
C ARG A 74 6.58 -7.17 -27.96
N SER A 75 6.26 -8.43 -28.23
CA SER A 75 5.21 -8.80 -29.18
C SER A 75 3.85 -8.25 -28.72
N HIS A 76 3.54 -8.39 -27.44
CA HIS A 76 2.27 -7.92 -26.88
C HIS A 76 2.19 -6.38 -26.91
N VAL A 77 3.23 -5.65 -26.49
CA VAL A 77 3.29 -4.17 -26.54
C VAL A 77 3.02 -3.67 -27.96
N ALA A 78 3.61 -4.30 -28.97
CA ALA A 78 3.43 -3.92 -30.37
C ALA A 78 2.03 -4.26 -30.90
N ALA A 79 1.53 -5.49 -30.67
CA ALA A 79 0.24 -5.97 -31.16
C ALA A 79 -0.93 -5.24 -30.47
N TRP A 80 -0.81 -5.00 -29.15
CA TRP A 80 -1.82 -4.31 -28.37
C TRP A 80 -1.74 -2.78 -28.53
N LYS A 81 -0.69 -2.23 -29.17
CA LYS A 81 -0.46 -0.81 -29.45
C LYS A 81 -0.54 0.03 -28.18
N ALA A 82 0.25 -0.31 -27.17
CA ALA A 82 0.29 0.40 -25.91
C ALA A 82 0.75 1.87 -26.10
N ASP A 83 0.02 2.82 -25.53
CA ASP A 83 0.41 4.24 -25.47
C ASP A 83 1.38 4.47 -24.29
N ILE A 84 1.17 3.73 -23.19
CA ILE A 84 1.92 3.79 -21.93
C ILE A 84 2.21 2.37 -21.44
N VAL A 85 3.42 2.16 -20.95
CA VAL A 85 3.79 0.97 -20.16
C VAL A 85 4.07 1.41 -18.73
N HIS A 86 3.43 0.77 -17.75
CA HIS A 86 3.58 1.09 -16.32
C HIS A 86 4.11 -0.13 -15.55
N ALA A 87 5.33 -0.07 -15.07
CA ALA A 87 5.97 -1.14 -14.30
C ALA A 87 5.88 -0.87 -12.79
N HIS A 88 5.40 -1.86 -12.05
CA HIS A 88 5.20 -1.78 -10.59
C HIS A 88 6.32 -2.46 -9.77
N MET A 89 7.24 -3.14 -10.43
CA MET A 89 8.35 -3.87 -9.81
C MET A 89 9.65 -3.64 -10.57
N MET A 90 10.79 -3.74 -9.88
CA MET A 90 12.13 -3.57 -10.48
C MET A 90 12.36 -4.51 -11.66
N THR A 91 12.01 -5.79 -11.52
CA THR A 91 12.15 -6.78 -12.60
C THR A 91 11.34 -6.36 -13.83
N SER A 92 10.10 -5.90 -13.62
CA SER A 92 9.23 -5.40 -14.70
C SER A 92 9.80 -4.15 -15.36
N ALA A 93 10.37 -3.22 -14.57
CA ALA A 93 10.99 -2.00 -15.09
C ALA A 93 12.22 -2.31 -15.99
N VAL A 94 13.08 -3.23 -15.52
CA VAL A 94 14.28 -3.66 -16.27
C VAL A 94 13.91 -4.36 -17.58
N LEU A 95 12.91 -5.23 -17.57
CA LEU A 95 12.43 -5.93 -18.77
C LEU A 95 11.76 -4.98 -19.77
N ALA A 96 10.94 -4.05 -19.28
CA ALA A 96 10.19 -3.13 -20.13
C ALA A 96 11.06 -2.02 -20.73
N TRP A 97 12.10 -1.57 -20.02
CA TRP A 97 12.91 -0.41 -20.42
C TRP A 97 13.46 -0.48 -21.84
N PRO A 98 14.18 -1.55 -22.27
CA PRO A 98 14.68 -1.61 -23.64
C PRO A 98 13.56 -1.65 -24.68
N ILE A 99 12.47 -2.37 -24.38
CA ILE A 99 11.31 -2.49 -25.29
C ILE A 99 10.69 -1.10 -25.51
N CYS A 100 10.41 -0.38 -24.43
CA CYS A 100 9.80 0.95 -24.47
C CYS A 100 10.72 1.96 -25.16
N LYS A 101 12.04 1.91 -24.86
CA LYS A 101 13.04 2.81 -25.47
C LYS A 101 13.10 2.64 -26.99
N PHE A 102 13.11 1.39 -27.49
CA PHE A 102 13.16 1.13 -28.93
C PHE A 102 11.81 1.40 -29.64
N ALA A 103 10.70 1.22 -28.92
CA ALA A 103 9.36 1.49 -29.47
C ALA A 103 8.94 2.97 -29.37
N GLY A 104 9.70 3.82 -28.66
CA GLY A 104 9.34 5.21 -28.43
C GLY A 104 8.16 5.38 -27.48
N ILE A 105 7.83 4.36 -26.65
CA ILE A 105 6.70 4.37 -25.71
C ILE A 105 7.19 4.82 -24.33
N PRO A 106 6.53 5.78 -23.66
CA PRO A 106 6.88 6.16 -22.31
C PRO A 106 6.76 4.97 -21.33
N LEU A 107 7.82 4.73 -20.55
CA LEU A 107 7.82 3.83 -19.42
C LEU A 107 7.59 4.61 -18.14
N ILE A 108 6.52 4.30 -17.43
CA ILE A 108 6.25 4.81 -16.10
C ILE A 108 6.63 3.73 -15.09
N THR A 109 7.18 4.12 -13.95
CA THR A 109 7.50 3.19 -12.86
C THR A 109 6.90 3.71 -11.56
N THR A 110 6.32 2.82 -10.74
CA THR A 110 5.88 3.16 -9.38
C THR A 110 6.76 2.46 -8.35
N VAL A 111 7.37 3.25 -7.47
CA VAL A 111 8.15 2.78 -6.34
C VAL A 111 7.22 2.55 -5.16
N HIS A 112 6.83 1.29 -4.94
CA HIS A 112 5.98 0.87 -3.82
C HIS A 112 6.77 0.66 -2.52
N ASN A 113 8.06 0.33 -2.64
CA ASN A 113 9.01 0.31 -1.54
C ASN A 113 10.43 0.55 -2.07
N GLU A 114 11.31 1.06 -1.21
CA GLU A 114 12.70 1.38 -1.54
C GLU A 114 13.71 0.71 -0.61
N PHE A 115 13.31 -0.33 0.13
CA PHE A 115 14.18 -0.98 1.12
C PHE A 115 15.44 -1.60 0.51
N GLU A 116 15.34 -2.09 -0.72
CA GLU A 116 16.49 -2.64 -1.44
C GLU A 116 17.28 -1.54 -2.19
N LYS A 117 18.60 -1.68 -2.25
CA LYS A 117 19.47 -0.79 -3.05
C LYS A 117 19.08 -0.79 -4.52
N SER A 118 18.63 -1.93 -5.04
CA SER A 118 18.18 -2.12 -6.43
C SER A 118 16.94 -1.30 -6.80
N ALA A 119 16.21 -0.70 -5.84
CA ALA A 119 15.09 0.20 -6.12
C ALA A 119 15.48 1.39 -7.01
N ILE A 120 16.78 1.76 -7.08
CA ILE A 120 17.29 2.78 -8.02
C ILE A 120 16.97 2.44 -9.49
N LEU A 121 16.82 1.16 -9.83
CA LEU A 121 16.44 0.72 -11.18
C LEU A 121 15.05 1.18 -11.62
N MET A 122 14.19 1.58 -10.69
CA MET A 122 12.93 2.23 -11.03
C MET A 122 13.15 3.59 -11.72
N GLY A 123 14.33 4.20 -11.57
CA GLY A 123 14.77 5.39 -12.30
C GLY A 123 14.93 5.21 -13.83
N LEU A 124 14.84 3.98 -14.34
CA LEU A 124 14.78 3.68 -15.78
C LEU A 124 13.52 4.26 -16.45
N GLY A 125 12.46 4.50 -15.66
CA GLY A 125 11.24 5.12 -16.15
C GLY A 125 11.46 6.50 -16.78
N THR A 126 10.63 6.85 -17.77
CA THR A 126 10.50 8.22 -18.31
C THR A 126 9.98 9.14 -17.22
N ARG A 127 9.06 8.65 -16.40
CA ARG A 127 8.60 9.24 -15.14
C ARG A 127 8.61 8.16 -14.06
N VAL A 128 8.82 8.60 -12.82
CA VAL A 128 8.87 7.75 -11.63
C VAL A 128 7.84 8.26 -10.64
N ILE A 129 6.91 7.42 -10.27
CA ILE A 129 5.91 7.70 -9.23
C ILE A 129 6.44 7.17 -7.90
N ALA A 130 6.44 8.00 -6.87
CA ALA A 130 6.68 7.62 -5.49
C ALA A 130 5.36 7.60 -4.73
N VAL A 131 5.08 6.53 -3.98
CA VAL A 131 3.79 6.33 -3.27
C VAL A 131 3.61 7.21 -2.04
N SER A 132 4.66 7.95 -1.64
CA SER A 132 4.63 8.97 -0.59
C SER A 132 5.77 9.98 -0.77
N GLY A 133 5.68 11.09 -0.04
CA GLY A 133 6.75 12.10 -0.01
C GLY A 133 8.07 11.55 0.52
N ALA A 134 8.02 10.66 1.51
CA ALA A 134 9.19 9.99 2.08
C ALA A 134 9.91 9.12 1.04
N VAL A 135 9.17 8.28 0.30
CA VAL A 135 9.71 7.50 -0.83
C VAL A 135 10.31 8.42 -1.89
N GLY A 136 9.62 9.52 -2.22
CA GLY A 136 10.12 10.51 -3.17
C GLY A 136 11.45 11.14 -2.72
N ALA A 137 11.57 11.52 -1.45
CA ALA A 137 12.79 12.05 -0.87
C ALA A 137 13.93 11.02 -0.87
N SER A 138 13.63 9.77 -0.50
CA SER A 138 14.57 8.64 -0.53
C SER A 138 15.12 8.40 -1.95
N MET A 139 14.24 8.37 -2.95
CA MET A 139 14.64 8.12 -4.34
C MET A 139 15.45 9.28 -4.94
N ARG A 140 15.18 10.54 -4.53
CA ARG A 140 16.04 11.69 -4.88
C ARG A 140 17.44 11.56 -4.30
N LYS A 141 17.55 11.18 -3.01
CA LYS A 141 18.86 10.92 -2.36
C LYS A 141 19.65 9.82 -3.06
N ARG A 142 18.97 8.85 -3.69
CA ARG A 142 19.59 7.79 -4.49
C ARG A 142 19.96 8.23 -5.91
N GLY A 143 19.70 9.48 -6.30
CA GLY A 143 20.12 10.04 -7.60
C GLY A 143 19.03 10.06 -8.68
N ILE A 144 17.77 9.79 -8.38
CA ILE A 144 16.71 10.00 -9.37
C ILE A 144 16.41 11.50 -9.49
N PRO A 145 16.51 12.09 -10.72
CA PRO A 145 16.27 13.50 -10.93
C PRO A 145 14.86 13.94 -10.52
N ALA A 146 14.75 15.09 -9.85
CA ALA A 146 13.45 15.64 -9.45
C ALA A 146 12.50 15.88 -10.64
N SER A 147 13.05 16.17 -11.83
CA SER A 147 12.28 16.33 -13.06
C SER A 147 11.53 15.07 -13.49
N LYS A 148 12.06 13.89 -13.16
CA LYS A 148 11.41 12.62 -13.45
C LYS A 148 10.41 12.20 -12.38
N LEU A 149 10.60 12.63 -11.13
CA LEU A 149 9.90 12.13 -9.97
C LEU A 149 8.58 12.87 -9.74
N ARG A 150 7.54 12.12 -9.44
CA ARG A 150 6.23 12.65 -9.00
C ARG A 150 5.78 11.85 -7.77
N VAL A 151 5.21 12.54 -6.80
CA VAL A 151 4.58 11.90 -5.65
C VAL A 151 3.09 11.74 -5.95
N VAL A 152 2.60 10.51 -5.91
CA VAL A 152 1.18 10.19 -5.93
C VAL A 152 0.94 9.34 -4.68
N LEU A 153 0.39 9.98 -3.64
CA LEU A 153 0.15 9.30 -2.37
C LEU A 153 -0.78 8.09 -2.57
N ASN A 154 -0.45 6.96 -1.98
CA ASN A 154 -1.35 5.80 -2.01
C ASN A 154 -2.73 6.13 -1.43
N GLY A 155 -3.72 5.43 -1.93
CA GLY A 155 -5.11 5.44 -1.46
C GLY A 155 -5.87 4.30 -2.11
N THR A 156 -6.88 3.78 -1.42
CA THR A 156 -7.62 2.58 -1.86
C THR A 156 -9.13 2.70 -1.62
N ILE A 157 -9.58 3.79 -1.00
CA ILE A 157 -11.01 4.00 -0.72
C ILE A 157 -11.79 4.09 -2.04
N GLY A 158 -12.87 3.33 -2.12
CA GLY A 158 -13.66 3.21 -3.36
C GLY A 158 -13.06 2.23 -4.39
N SER A 159 -12.10 1.39 -3.98
CA SER A 159 -11.56 0.34 -4.83
C SER A 159 -12.61 -0.71 -5.20
N MET A 160 -12.53 -1.21 -6.45
CA MET A 160 -13.38 -2.30 -6.94
C MET A 160 -13.12 -3.64 -6.21
N ARG A 161 -11.98 -3.79 -5.53
CA ARG A 161 -11.73 -4.93 -4.63
C ARG A 161 -12.76 -5.04 -3.50
N PHE A 162 -13.41 -3.93 -3.20
CA PHE A 162 -14.31 -3.77 -2.07
C PHE A 162 -15.78 -3.54 -2.50
N GLU A 163 -16.10 -3.71 -3.78
CA GLU A 163 -17.47 -3.51 -4.30
C GLU A 163 -18.47 -4.44 -3.61
N ASP A 164 -18.11 -5.72 -3.43
CA ASP A 164 -18.94 -6.74 -2.78
C ASP A 164 -18.63 -6.89 -1.27
N ARG A 165 -17.98 -5.88 -0.66
CA ARG A 165 -17.53 -5.92 0.74
C ARG A 165 -18.70 -6.05 1.70
N ASN A 166 -18.59 -7.00 2.64
CA ASN A 166 -19.48 -7.04 3.79
C ASN A 166 -19.17 -5.86 4.73
N ARG A 167 -20.07 -4.91 4.81
CA ARG A 167 -19.94 -3.71 5.66
C ARG A 167 -20.53 -3.89 7.07
N VAL A 168 -21.07 -5.07 7.38
CA VAL A 168 -21.58 -5.36 8.73
C VAL A 168 -20.41 -5.54 9.68
N PRO A 169 -20.28 -4.69 10.72
CA PRO A 169 -19.18 -4.80 11.69
C PRO A 169 -19.19 -6.16 12.39
N VAL A 170 -18.01 -6.71 12.59
CA VAL A 170 -17.84 -7.85 13.50
C VAL A 170 -18.05 -7.36 14.93
N ALA A 171 -18.90 -8.04 15.71
CA ALA A 171 -19.04 -7.74 17.13
C ALA A 171 -17.75 -8.12 17.87
N LEU A 172 -16.96 -7.14 18.25
CA LEU A 172 -15.76 -7.28 19.06
C LEU A 172 -16.07 -6.94 20.51
N HIS A 173 -15.30 -7.50 21.45
CA HIS A 173 -15.37 -7.10 22.84
C HIS A 173 -14.73 -5.72 22.99
N ALA A 174 -15.48 -4.75 23.48
CA ALA A 174 -15.02 -3.38 23.69
C ALA A 174 -14.48 -3.17 25.12
N PRO A 175 -13.46 -2.31 25.29
CA PRO A 175 -12.76 -1.58 24.24
C PRO A 175 -11.83 -2.50 23.44
N SER A 176 -11.87 -2.36 22.11
CA SER A 176 -11.18 -3.22 21.15
C SER A 176 -10.05 -2.50 20.43
N ILE A 177 -8.88 -3.14 20.42
CA ILE A 177 -7.70 -2.69 19.70
C ILE A 177 -7.45 -3.68 18.56
N LEU A 178 -7.26 -3.19 17.34
CA LEU A 178 -7.06 -4.02 16.15
C LEU A 178 -5.74 -3.69 15.45
N TYR A 179 -5.02 -4.73 15.09
CA TYR A 179 -3.94 -4.69 14.12
C TYR A 179 -4.34 -5.50 12.88
N VAL A 180 -4.03 -4.97 11.68
CA VAL A 180 -4.17 -5.70 10.41
C VAL A 180 -2.90 -5.55 9.59
N GLY A 181 -2.27 -6.68 9.26
CA GLY A 181 -1.05 -6.67 8.43
C GLY A 181 -0.26 -7.97 8.48
N GLY A 182 0.80 -8.04 7.68
CA GLY A 182 1.71 -9.18 7.69
C GLY A 182 2.48 -9.29 9.02
N LEU A 183 2.65 -10.51 9.52
CA LEU A 183 3.39 -10.79 10.76
C LEU A 183 4.91 -10.86 10.45
N HIS A 184 5.52 -9.68 10.37
CA HIS A 184 6.92 -9.49 9.99
C HIS A 184 7.59 -8.44 10.90
N PRO A 185 8.88 -8.56 11.27
CA PRO A 185 9.55 -7.68 12.24
C PRO A 185 9.41 -6.18 11.94
N ARG A 186 9.54 -5.76 10.67
CA ARG A 186 9.38 -4.36 10.29
C ARG A 186 7.99 -3.75 10.59
N LYS A 187 7.01 -4.60 10.92
CA LYS A 187 5.64 -4.16 11.28
C LYS A 187 5.49 -3.83 12.76
N GLY A 188 6.53 -4.04 13.57
CA GLY A 188 6.61 -3.56 14.95
C GLY A 188 5.65 -4.23 15.94
N LEU A 189 5.10 -5.42 15.65
CA LEU A 189 4.17 -6.09 16.56
C LEU A 189 4.73 -6.33 17.97
N PRO A 190 6.05 -6.65 18.16
CA PRO A 190 6.60 -6.76 19.50
C PRO A 190 6.43 -5.51 20.35
N ASP A 191 6.46 -4.31 19.73
CA ASP A 191 6.25 -3.06 20.47
C ASP A 191 4.77 -2.88 20.83
N LEU A 192 3.85 -3.29 19.93
CA LEU A 192 2.42 -3.28 20.23
C LEU A 192 2.08 -4.24 21.37
N PHE A 193 2.66 -5.45 21.41
CA PHE A 193 2.41 -6.40 22.48
C PHE A 193 2.90 -5.87 23.83
N LYS A 194 4.11 -5.30 23.89
CA LYS A 194 4.64 -4.67 25.11
C LYS A 194 3.80 -3.47 25.55
N ALA A 195 3.38 -2.64 24.60
CA ALA A 195 2.54 -1.49 24.89
C ALA A 195 1.16 -1.91 25.40
N PHE A 196 0.57 -2.95 24.80
CA PHE A 196 -0.71 -3.49 25.23
C PHE A 196 -0.60 -4.15 26.62
N ASP A 197 0.49 -4.85 26.93
CA ASP A 197 0.73 -5.46 28.24
C ASP A 197 0.77 -4.39 29.36
N ILE A 198 1.43 -3.26 29.10
CA ILE A 198 1.45 -2.10 30.02
C ILE A 198 0.03 -1.52 30.18
N ALA A 199 -0.70 -1.34 29.07
CA ALA A 199 -2.07 -0.80 29.11
C ALA A 199 -3.06 -1.76 29.78
N TYR A 200 -2.93 -3.06 29.55
CA TYR A 200 -3.78 -4.11 30.11
C TYR A 200 -3.73 -4.16 31.64
N ALA A 201 -2.59 -3.83 32.25
CA ALA A 201 -2.48 -3.74 33.71
C ALA A 201 -3.44 -2.68 34.32
N GLN A 202 -3.83 -1.66 33.56
CA GLN A 202 -4.75 -0.60 33.98
C GLN A 202 -6.17 -0.82 33.41
N HIS A 203 -6.29 -1.47 32.26
CA HIS A 203 -7.54 -1.70 31.50
C HIS A 203 -7.72 -3.20 31.18
N PRO A 204 -7.99 -4.06 32.18
CA PRO A 204 -8.05 -5.52 31.99
C PRO A 204 -9.26 -5.98 31.13
N GLU A 205 -10.23 -5.07 30.89
CA GLU A 205 -11.35 -5.28 29.97
C GLU A 205 -10.95 -5.16 28.50
N ALA A 206 -9.84 -4.47 28.16
CA ALA A 206 -9.42 -4.26 26.78
C ALA A 206 -9.02 -5.57 26.07
N ARG A 207 -9.23 -5.64 24.78
CA ARG A 207 -8.87 -6.79 23.94
C ARG A 207 -8.07 -6.35 22.73
N LEU A 208 -7.02 -7.11 22.42
CA LEU A 208 -6.18 -6.92 21.23
C LEU A 208 -6.46 -8.04 20.22
N TYR A 209 -6.85 -7.64 19.01
CA TYR A 209 -7.10 -8.53 17.88
C TYR A 209 -6.03 -8.34 16.83
N VAL A 210 -5.38 -9.44 16.43
CA VAL A 210 -4.30 -9.48 15.43
C VAL A 210 -4.78 -10.21 14.19
N VAL A 211 -5.04 -9.47 13.13
CA VAL A 211 -5.45 -10.01 11.82
C VAL A 211 -4.25 -10.00 10.87
N GLY A 212 -3.90 -11.17 10.37
CA GLY A 212 -2.81 -11.34 9.43
C GLY A 212 -2.08 -12.66 9.58
N GLU A 213 -1.18 -12.92 8.64
CA GLU A 213 -0.30 -14.08 8.62
C GLU A 213 1.13 -13.65 8.32
N GLY A 214 2.08 -14.53 8.64
CA GLY A 214 3.48 -14.28 8.33
C GLY A 214 4.42 -15.25 9.02
N PRO A 215 5.69 -15.25 8.61
CA PRO A 215 6.68 -16.22 9.11
C PRO A 215 6.97 -16.11 10.61
N PHE A 216 6.62 -14.99 11.25
CA PHE A 216 6.86 -14.74 12.67
C PHE A 216 5.65 -15.05 13.56
N ARG A 217 4.53 -15.57 13.02
CA ARG A 217 3.32 -15.84 13.80
C ARG A 217 3.61 -16.65 15.07
N LYS A 218 4.25 -17.81 14.92
CA LYS A 218 4.57 -18.69 16.04
C LYS A 218 5.41 -17.99 17.13
N ALA A 219 6.46 -17.26 16.70
CA ALA A 219 7.30 -16.53 17.63
C ALA A 219 6.53 -15.42 18.38
N TYR A 220 5.56 -14.79 17.73
CA TYR A 220 4.72 -13.78 18.36
C TYR A 220 3.68 -14.36 19.31
N GLU A 221 3.07 -15.50 18.97
CA GLU A 221 2.19 -16.26 19.88
C GLU A 221 2.95 -16.73 21.11
N GLU A 222 4.18 -17.24 20.96
CA GLU A 222 5.06 -17.63 22.07
C GLU A 222 5.45 -16.42 22.94
N MET A 223 5.76 -15.28 22.33
CA MET A 223 6.08 -14.04 23.04
C MET A 223 4.91 -13.56 23.90
N VAL A 224 3.72 -13.47 23.30
CA VAL A 224 2.49 -13.05 23.99
C VAL A 224 2.12 -14.02 25.11
N GLY A 225 2.31 -15.32 24.91
CA GLY A 225 2.03 -16.36 25.92
C GLY A 225 2.82 -16.22 27.22
N GLN A 226 3.86 -15.36 27.25
CA GLN A 226 4.69 -15.04 28.42
C GLN A 226 4.32 -13.71 29.10
N MET A 227 3.31 -12.99 28.57
CA MET A 227 2.87 -11.69 29.05
C MET A 227 1.61 -11.81 29.91
N ASP A 228 1.38 -10.85 30.77
CA ASP A 228 0.19 -10.80 31.62
C ASP A 228 -1.10 -10.64 30.80
N CYS A 229 -1.02 -9.95 29.65
CA CYS A 229 -2.12 -9.76 28.71
C CYS A 229 -2.44 -10.99 27.81
N ALA A 230 -1.78 -12.14 27.97
CA ALA A 230 -1.86 -13.29 27.05
C ALA A 230 -3.30 -13.71 26.72
N THR A 231 -4.20 -13.74 27.71
CA THR A 231 -5.61 -14.13 27.52
C THR A 231 -6.47 -13.08 26.83
N ALA A 232 -5.96 -11.83 26.71
CA ALA A 232 -6.64 -10.71 26.09
C ALA A 232 -6.20 -10.48 24.63
N VAL A 233 -5.24 -11.24 24.11
CA VAL A 233 -4.74 -11.15 22.71
C VAL A 233 -5.26 -12.31 21.89
N SER A 234 -5.84 -12.00 20.73
CA SER A 234 -6.40 -12.99 19.80
C SER A 234 -5.73 -12.92 18.42
N PHE A 235 -5.05 -13.98 18.00
CA PHE A 235 -4.49 -14.13 16.66
C PHE A 235 -5.52 -14.76 15.72
N LEU A 236 -6.09 -13.98 14.82
CA LEU A 236 -7.25 -14.35 14.00
C LEU A 236 -6.89 -14.93 12.62
N GLY A 237 -5.60 -14.93 12.26
CA GLY A 237 -5.15 -15.32 10.92
C GLY A 237 -5.47 -14.29 9.84
N ALA A 238 -5.12 -14.59 8.58
CA ALA A 238 -5.45 -13.74 7.47
C ALA A 238 -6.96 -13.72 7.19
N LYS A 239 -7.48 -12.53 6.85
CA LYS A 239 -8.85 -12.33 6.38
C LYS A 239 -8.81 -11.79 4.96
N GLU A 240 -9.69 -12.27 4.10
CA GLU A 240 -9.77 -11.79 2.71
C GLU A 240 -10.20 -10.32 2.65
N ASP A 241 -11.18 -9.96 3.47
CA ASP A 241 -11.62 -8.58 3.69
C ASP A 241 -11.61 -8.28 5.20
N PRO A 242 -10.61 -7.54 5.69
CA PRO A 242 -10.52 -7.18 7.10
C PRO A 242 -11.43 -6.01 7.49
N PHE A 243 -12.16 -5.39 6.54
CA PHE A 243 -12.95 -4.19 6.79
C PHE A 243 -14.01 -4.37 7.88
N ALA A 244 -14.72 -5.50 7.87
CA ALA A 244 -15.75 -5.79 8.87
C ALA A 244 -15.16 -5.84 10.31
N TRP A 245 -13.90 -6.26 10.43
CA TRP A 245 -13.14 -6.25 11.69
C TRP A 245 -12.74 -4.81 12.07
N MET A 246 -12.28 -4.01 11.08
CA MET A 246 -11.96 -2.59 11.30
C MET A 246 -13.21 -1.81 11.71
N ALA A 247 -14.33 -2.03 11.04
CA ALA A 247 -15.61 -1.35 11.35
C ALA A 247 -16.14 -1.70 12.73
N GLY A 248 -15.77 -2.86 13.29
CA GLY A 248 -16.13 -3.28 14.65
C GLY A 248 -15.10 -2.87 15.72
N ALA A 249 -13.93 -2.34 15.31
CA ALA A 249 -12.88 -1.99 16.23
C ALA A 249 -12.96 -0.52 16.69
N ASP A 250 -12.59 -0.27 17.94
CA ASP A 250 -12.51 1.08 18.49
C ASP A 250 -11.21 1.77 18.09
N ILE A 251 -10.08 1.08 18.25
CA ILE A 251 -8.74 1.60 18.00
C ILE A 251 -8.04 0.71 16.98
N PHE A 252 -7.47 1.32 15.95
CA PHE A 252 -6.59 0.65 15.00
C PHE A 252 -5.15 1.08 15.22
N VAL A 253 -4.22 0.11 15.33
CA VAL A 253 -2.81 0.38 15.57
C VAL A 253 -1.94 -0.18 14.45
N LEU A 254 -1.08 0.67 13.86
CA LEU A 254 -0.04 0.26 12.92
C LEU A 254 1.34 0.69 13.44
N PRO A 255 2.04 -0.15 14.24
CA PRO A 255 3.28 0.20 14.93
C PRO A 255 4.53 -0.03 14.07
N SER A 256 4.43 0.15 12.76
CA SER A 256 5.48 -0.21 11.80
C SER A 256 6.80 0.53 12.06
N HIS A 257 7.93 -0.17 11.97
CA HIS A 257 9.28 0.43 11.97
C HIS A 257 9.65 1.00 10.59
N ALA A 258 9.04 0.50 9.53
CA ALA A 258 9.19 1.01 8.17
C ALA A 258 7.96 0.63 7.32
N ASP A 259 7.32 1.62 6.70
CA ASP A 259 6.17 1.41 5.82
C ASP A 259 6.00 2.57 4.83
N PRO A 260 6.30 2.39 3.54
CA PRO A 260 6.35 3.44 2.54
C PRO A 260 5.05 4.21 2.34
N ALA A 261 3.91 3.52 2.30
CA ALA A 261 2.55 4.07 2.25
C ALA A 261 1.52 2.94 2.42
N PRO A 262 1.24 2.49 3.65
CA PRO A 262 0.38 1.34 3.91
C PRO A 262 -1.08 1.60 3.57
N LEU A 263 -1.65 0.81 2.64
CA LEU A 263 -3.06 0.90 2.23
C LEU A 263 -4.02 0.66 3.40
N VAL A 264 -3.62 -0.17 4.36
CA VAL A 264 -4.43 -0.52 5.53
C VAL A 264 -4.81 0.70 6.38
N LEU A 265 -4.02 1.79 6.35
CA LEU A 265 -4.40 3.04 7.02
C LEU A 265 -5.56 3.75 6.31
N SER A 266 -5.62 3.69 4.98
CA SER A 266 -6.77 4.19 4.24
C SER A 266 -8.03 3.39 4.59
N GLU A 267 -7.90 2.06 4.70
CA GLU A 267 -8.97 1.14 5.06
C GLU A 267 -9.46 1.37 6.50
N ALA A 268 -8.54 1.55 7.46
CA ALA A 268 -8.88 1.82 8.87
C ALA A 268 -9.57 3.18 9.04
N ARG A 269 -9.14 4.20 8.29
CA ARG A 269 -9.79 5.51 8.26
C ARG A 269 -11.17 5.44 7.61
N GLU A 270 -11.34 4.69 6.50
CA GLU A 270 -12.65 4.45 5.88
C GLU A 270 -13.62 3.79 6.87
N ALA A 271 -13.11 2.86 7.70
CA ALA A 271 -13.89 2.16 8.73
C ALA A 271 -14.14 3.02 9.99
N ARG A 272 -13.67 4.28 10.05
CA ARG A 272 -13.79 5.18 11.20
C ARG A 272 -13.17 4.62 12.49
N CYS A 273 -12.03 3.96 12.43
CA CYS A 273 -11.26 3.65 13.63
C CYS A 273 -10.58 4.90 14.21
N ALA A 274 -10.38 4.97 15.53
CA ALA A 274 -9.37 5.82 16.12
C ALA A 274 -7.99 5.23 15.74
N VAL A 275 -7.21 5.95 14.93
CA VAL A 275 -5.99 5.39 14.31
C VAL A 275 -4.74 5.84 15.05
N ILE A 276 -3.89 4.89 15.43
CA ILE A 276 -2.53 5.13 15.94
C ILE A 276 -1.54 4.58 14.91
N GLY A 277 -0.56 5.39 14.52
CA GLY A 277 0.53 4.98 13.63
C GLY A 277 1.88 5.52 14.09
N THR A 278 2.96 4.93 13.61
CA THR A 278 4.32 5.41 13.89
C THR A 278 4.74 6.55 12.95
N SER A 279 5.64 7.41 13.42
CA SER A 279 6.16 8.55 12.66
C SER A 279 7.25 8.12 11.65
N VAL A 280 6.95 7.10 10.82
CA VAL A 280 7.90 6.57 9.82
C VAL A 280 7.35 6.70 8.40
N ASP A 281 8.24 6.90 7.45
CA ASP A 281 8.03 6.88 6.00
C ASP A 281 6.77 7.64 5.56
N GLY A 282 5.78 6.95 4.98
CA GLY A 282 4.54 7.54 4.47
C GLY A 282 3.39 7.61 5.50
N ILE A 283 3.54 7.03 6.69
CA ILE A 283 2.48 7.00 7.70
C ILE A 283 2.05 8.41 8.13
N PRO A 284 2.97 9.36 8.45
CA PRO A 284 2.57 10.72 8.81
C PRO A 284 1.75 11.41 7.71
N GLN A 285 2.08 11.18 6.44
CA GLN A 285 1.34 11.78 5.32
C GLN A 285 -0.08 11.19 5.19
N LEU A 286 -0.25 9.87 5.43
CA LEU A 286 -1.56 9.20 5.43
C LEU A 286 -2.44 9.59 6.63
N LEU A 287 -1.83 10.09 7.71
CA LEU A 287 -2.51 10.56 8.93
C LEU A 287 -2.54 12.09 9.03
N GLU A 288 -2.39 12.82 7.91
CA GLU A 288 -2.44 14.28 7.85
C GLU A 288 -1.51 14.93 8.90
N ALA A 289 -0.26 14.43 9.00
CA ALA A 289 0.76 14.86 9.98
C ALA A 289 0.30 14.80 11.45
N GLY A 290 -0.57 13.86 11.80
CA GLY A 290 -1.11 13.66 13.14
C GLY A 290 -2.50 14.28 13.35
N ALA A 291 -3.05 14.99 12.38
CA ALA A 291 -4.40 15.58 12.49
C ALA A 291 -5.53 14.55 12.30
N ALA A 292 -5.26 13.46 11.56
CA ALA A 292 -6.22 12.40 11.24
C ALA A 292 -5.91 11.04 11.89
N GLY A 293 -5.00 11.03 12.85
CA GLY A 293 -4.60 9.87 13.63
C GLY A 293 -3.39 10.19 14.49
N ILE A 294 -3.23 9.49 15.60
CA ILE A 294 -2.17 9.75 16.56
C ILE A 294 -0.84 9.18 16.05
N LEU A 295 0.21 9.98 16.09
CA LEU A 295 1.56 9.58 15.71
C LEU A 295 2.43 9.35 16.95
N VAL A 296 3.08 8.18 17.01
CA VAL A 296 4.05 7.82 18.05
C VAL A 296 5.44 7.56 17.44
N PRO A 297 6.53 7.71 18.19
CA PRO A 297 7.85 7.28 17.72
C PRO A 297 7.86 5.76 17.41
N PRO A 298 8.60 5.30 16.38
CA PRO A 298 8.83 3.87 16.20
C PRO A 298 9.72 3.30 17.32
N GLU A 299 9.61 1.99 17.58
CA GLU A 299 10.42 1.28 18.58
C GLU A 299 10.29 1.87 20.01
N ASP A 300 9.16 2.52 20.30
CA ASP A 300 8.85 3.09 21.62
C ASP A 300 7.53 2.53 22.16
N PRO A 301 7.54 1.33 22.76
CA PRO A 301 6.35 0.73 23.36
C PRO A 301 5.80 1.54 24.53
N GLY A 302 6.63 2.34 25.21
CA GLY A 302 6.18 3.22 26.30
C GLY A 302 5.31 4.36 25.80
N ALA A 303 5.74 5.05 24.74
CA ALA A 303 4.93 6.09 24.09
C ALA A 303 3.63 5.54 23.53
N LEU A 304 3.66 4.35 22.91
CA LEU A 304 2.46 3.68 22.41
C LEU A 304 1.51 3.30 23.56
N ALA A 305 2.04 2.77 24.67
CA ALA A 305 1.24 2.43 25.85
C ALA A 305 0.55 3.67 26.45
N ALA A 306 1.26 4.79 26.56
CA ALA A 306 0.69 6.04 27.09
C ALA A 306 -0.50 6.51 26.23
N VAL A 307 -0.40 6.41 24.90
CA VAL A 307 -1.50 6.75 23.97
C VAL A 307 -2.66 5.75 24.10
N LEU A 308 -2.37 4.46 24.26
CA LEU A 308 -3.44 3.45 24.47
C LEU A 308 -4.18 3.72 25.77
N CYS A 309 -3.50 3.98 26.90
CA CYS A 309 -4.14 4.30 28.18
C CYS A 309 -4.98 5.57 28.07
N ASP A 310 -4.46 6.66 27.45
CA ASP A 310 -5.23 7.91 27.27
C ASP A 310 -6.53 7.71 26.49
N LEU A 311 -6.53 6.81 25.48
CA LEU A 311 -7.75 6.48 24.74
C LEU A 311 -8.69 5.57 25.56
N LEU A 312 -8.14 4.57 26.25
CA LEU A 312 -8.92 3.62 27.05
C LEU A 312 -9.55 4.26 28.28
N ASP A 313 -8.93 5.30 28.86
CA ASP A 313 -9.47 6.09 29.97
C ASP A 313 -10.79 6.80 29.62
N SER A 314 -11.04 7.09 28.33
CA SER A 314 -12.20 7.88 27.93
C SER A 314 -12.80 7.45 26.58
N PRO A 315 -14.01 6.82 26.58
CA PRO A 315 -14.74 6.54 25.35
C PRO A 315 -14.96 7.78 24.47
N ALA A 316 -15.11 8.97 25.09
CA ALA A 316 -15.26 10.22 24.37
C ALA A 316 -13.99 10.60 23.56
N ARG A 317 -12.81 10.25 24.07
CA ARG A 317 -11.55 10.43 23.33
C ARG A 317 -11.45 9.50 22.12
N ILE A 318 -11.91 8.26 22.26
CA ILE A 318 -11.97 7.33 21.14
C ILE A 318 -12.88 7.91 20.06
N GLU A 319 -14.09 8.36 20.39
CA GLU A 319 -15.02 8.94 19.40
C GLU A 319 -14.45 10.23 18.76
N GLU A 320 -13.79 11.08 19.53
CA GLU A 320 -13.09 12.26 18.99
C GLU A 320 -12.06 11.85 17.91
N TRP A 321 -11.27 10.81 18.15
CA TRP A 321 -10.28 10.35 17.19
C TRP A 321 -10.87 9.55 16.02
N LYS A 322 -12.00 8.89 16.23
CA LYS A 322 -12.80 8.32 15.13
C LYS A 322 -13.28 9.42 14.17
N ASP A 323 -13.75 10.55 14.70
CA ASP A 323 -14.14 11.70 13.88
C ASP A 323 -12.96 12.36 13.18
N LYS A 324 -11.85 12.57 13.89
CA LYS A 324 -10.60 13.10 13.31
C LYS A 324 -10.06 12.22 12.19
N SER A 325 -10.25 10.90 12.27
CA SER A 325 -9.82 9.98 11.22
C SER A 325 -10.48 10.26 9.86
N GLN A 326 -11.61 10.98 9.83
CA GLN A 326 -12.33 11.35 8.61
C GLN A 326 -11.80 12.65 7.96
N LEU A 327 -10.88 13.36 8.62
CA LEU A 327 -10.31 14.60 8.08
C LEU A 327 -9.63 14.36 6.73
N ARG A 328 -10.09 15.05 5.67
CA ARG A 328 -9.56 14.94 4.30
C ARG A 328 -9.53 13.51 3.76
N ILE A 329 -10.50 12.69 4.13
CA ILE A 329 -10.59 11.27 3.74
C ILE A 329 -10.61 11.09 2.21
N GLU A 330 -11.11 12.07 1.46
CA GLU A 330 -11.14 12.10 0.00
C GLU A 330 -9.74 12.02 -0.63
N HIS A 331 -8.69 12.40 0.11
CA HIS A 331 -7.30 12.26 -0.34
C HIS A 331 -6.82 10.81 -0.41
N LEU A 332 -7.56 9.88 0.17
CA LEU A 332 -7.22 8.45 0.18
C LEU A 332 -8.04 7.63 -0.82
N THR A 333 -8.81 8.30 -1.69
CA THR A 333 -9.63 7.61 -2.70
C THR A 333 -8.80 7.13 -3.89
N ILE A 334 -9.19 5.97 -4.43
CA ILE A 334 -8.56 5.44 -5.65
C ILE A 334 -8.82 6.32 -6.88
N ASP A 335 -9.95 7.02 -6.91
CA ASP A 335 -10.28 7.96 -7.99
C ASP A 335 -9.29 9.14 -8.05
N ARG A 336 -8.84 9.65 -6.89
CA ARG A 336 -7.78 10.66 -6.84
C ARG A 336 -6.45 10.06 -7.31
N VAL A 337 -6.06 8.87 -6.83
CA VAL A 337 -4.82 8.18 -7.26
C VAL A 337 -4.82 7.99 -8.78
N ALA A 338 -5.94 7.55 -9.34
CA ALA A 338 -6.06 7.35 -10.78
C ALA A 338 -5.90 8.66 -11.56
N ARG A 339 -6.59 9.75 -11.16
CA ARG A 339 -6.46 11.05 -11.82
C ARG A 339 -5.03 11.59 -11.78
N GLU A 340 -4.39 11.62 -10.61
CA GLU A 340 -3.01 12.08 -10.47
C GLU A 340 -2.03 11.23 -11.29
N THR A 341 -2.26 9.92 -11.36
CA THR A 341 -1.47 9.01 -12.21
C THR A 341 -1.67 9.32 -13.69
N MET A 342 -2.90 9.64 -14.12
CA MET A 342 -3.18 10.04 -15.49
C MET A 342 -2.50 11.37 -15.87
N ASP A 343 -2.38 12.32 -14.93
CA ASP A 343 -1.62 13.54 -15.12
C ASP A 343 -0.12 13.26 -15.37
N VAL A 344 0.45 12.29 -14.63
CA VAL A 344 1.83 11.83 -14.86
C VAL A 344 1.99 11.22 -16.26
N TYR A 345 1.00 10.47 -16.73
CA TYR A 345 1.01 9.89 -18.08
C TYR A 345 0.91 10.98 -19.15
N GLY A 346 0.01 11.92 -18.99
CA GLY A 346 -0.12 13.08 -19.89
C GLY A 346 1.20 13.86 -20.04
N ALA A 347 1.86 14.11 -18.89
CA ALA A 347 3.17 14.76 -18.88
C ALA A 347 4.31 13.91 -19.50
N ALA A 348 4.15 12.58 -19.56
CA ALA A 348 5.14 11.71 -20.21
C ALA A 348 4.92 11.60 -21.74
N LEU A 349 3.69 11.76 -22.21
CA LEU A 349 3.31 11.76 -23.61
C LEU A 349 3.56 13.09 -24.30
N SER A 350 3.49 14.20 -23.53
CA SER A 350 3.78 15.53 -24.07
C SER A 350 5.27 15.62 -24.46
N PRO A 351 5.62 16.13 -25.65
CA PRO A 351 7.02 16.32 -26.01
C PRO A 351 7.68 17.26 -24.99
N MET A 352 8.80 16.82 -24.40
CA MET A 352 9.61 17.70 -23.55
C MET A 352 9.98 18.93 -24.37
N SER A 353 9.47 20.10 -24.01
CA SER A 353 9.90 21.35 -24.62
C SER A 353 11.41 21.48 -24.39
N LYS A 354 12.20 21.60 -25.47
CA LYS A 354 13.66 21.69 -25.44
C LYS A 354 14.18 23.00 -24.79
N THR A 355 13.31 23.81 -24.17
CA THR A 355 13.62 25.17 -23.66
C THR A 355 14.15 25.19 -22.22
N ALA A 356 14.21 24.05 -21.49
CA ALA A 356 14.73 24.04 -20.11
C ALA A 356 16.20 23.60 -19.96
N ALA A 357 16.89 23.28 -21.05
CA ALA A 357 18.29 22.81 -21.02
C ALA A 357 19.33 23.90 -21.31
N ALA A 358 18.90 25.18 -21.46
CA ALA A 358 19.80 26.31 -21.78
C ALA A 358 19.95 27.29 -20.61
N ALA A 359 19.45 26.96 -19.40
CA ALA A 359 19.55 27.81 -18.22
C ALA A 359 19.87 26.99 -16.97
N ALA A 360 20.98 26.22 -16.98
CA ALA A 360 21.62 25.62 -15.81
C ALA A 360 23.15 25.59 -16.05
#